data_9c36360d78af63822e260a73fe1e34e0
#
_entry.id   9c36360d78af63822e260a73fe1e34e0
#
_cell.length_a   1.000
_cell.length_b   1.000
_cell.length_c   1.000
_cell.angle_alpha   90.00
_cell.angle_beta   90.00
_cell.angle_gamma   90.00
#
_symmetry.space_group_name_H-M   'P 1'
#
loop_
_entity.id
_entity.type
_entity.pdbx_description
1 polymer ?
#
loop_
_entity_poly.entity_id
_entity_poly.type
_entity_poly.pdbx_seq_one_letter_code
_entity_poly.pdbx_strand_id
1 'polypeptide(L)'
;MALKNLLRRLDLTTLQLFLAVYEEGTLTRAAEREAIAVSAASKRLLELEQAVGATLFVRRARGMELTPAGETLLHHARRVLRDVENIGIELAEHATGVRGYVRMMANLSAIVEFLPEDLRAFFSMNERIKLDLEERPSSGVVQGIADSLADVGICSGEADTRGLDVSHYRHDLLVVVMPEDHALARREQVTFVETLDSDYVGLHAASSINLRTQMAARQAGKPMRLRIQVPGFDGVCRMVQAGLGISVLPLKVFNTVGRPLGLTAVTLDETWSQRDLIVVVRDVAGLPPVSRMLFDHLLAVEHIEHEGQKGT
;
A
#
# COMPACT_ATOMS: atom_id res chain seq x y z
N MET A 1 -22.76 -35.21 -1.63
CA MET A 1 -21.91 -35.71 -0.53
C MET A 1 -20.61 -34.94 -0.39
N ALA A 2 -19.98 -34.48 -1.46
CA ALA A 2 -18.73 -33.72 -1.43
C ALA A 2 -18.77 -32.37 -0.66
N LEU A 3 -19.81 -31.53 -0.89
CA LEU A 3 -19.91 -30.20 -0.28
C LEU A 3 -20.03 -30.23 1.26
N LYS A 4 -20.84 -31.16 1.82
CA LYS A 4 -20.96 -31.31 3.29
C LYS A 4 -19.65 -31.75 3.95
N ASN A 5 -18.84 -32.54 3.27
CA ASN A 5 -17.54 -32.95 3.77
C ASN A 5 -16.52 -31.80 3.71
N LEU A 6 -16.55 -31.03 2.63
CA LEU A 6 -15.72 -29.85 2.47
C LEU A 6 -16.00 -28.82 3.59
N LEU A 7 -17.26 -28.47 3.85
CA LEU A 7 -17.61 -27.50 4.90
C LEU A 7 -17.20 -27.94 6.32
N ARG A 8 -17.12 -29.24 6.58
CA ARG A 8 -16.65 -29.76 7.89
C ARG A 8 -15.13 -29.73 8.06
N ARG A 9 -14.38 -29.71 6.97
CA ARG A 9 -12.90 -29.71 6.97
C ARG A 9 -12.32 -28.32 6.72
N LEU A 10 -13.08 -27.44 6.08
CA LEU A 10 -12.81 -26.02 5.93
C LEU A 10 -13.39 -25.21 7.11
N ASP A 11 -13.21 -25.68 8.34
CA ASP A 11 -13.57 -24.92 9.53
C ASP A 11 -12.57 -23.78 9.80
N LEU A 12 -13.00 -22.77 10.57
CA LEU A 12 -12.20 -21.59 10.85
C LEU A 12 -10.85 -21.91 11.49
N THR A 13 -10.80 -22.88 12.40
CA THR A 13 -9.55 -23.31 13.05
C THR A 13 -8.58 -23.94 12.04
N THR A 14 -9.12 -24.68 11.06
CA THR A 14 -8.30 -25.26 9.99
C THR A 14 -7.76 -24.17 9.04
N LEU A 15 -8.57 -23.14 8.73
CA LEU A 15 -8.13 -22.00 7.94
C LEU A 15 -7.09 -21.16 8.68
N GLN A 16 -7.24 -20.94 9.98
CA GLN A 16 -6.25 -20.25 10.83
C GLN A 16 -4.92 -21.01 10.83
N LEU A 17 -4.96 -22.34 11.05
CA LEU A 17 -3.76 -23.17 10.97
C LEU A 17 -3.10 -23.11 9.59
N PHE A 18 -3.86 -23.16 8.51
CA PHE A 18 -3.34 -23.06 7.16
C PHE A 18 -2.59 -21.71 6.95
N LEU A 19 -3.17 -20.59 7.41
CA LEU A 19 -2.52 -19.28 7.38
C LEU A 19 -1.26 -19.25 8.24
N ALA A 20 -1.32 -19.78 9.45
CA ALA A 20 -0.15 -19.86 10.33
C ALA A 20 1.00 -20.66 9.70
N VAL A 21 0.73 -21.75 8.99
CA VAL A 21 1.77 -22.52 8.27
C VAL A 21 2.39 -21.71 7.15
N TYR A 22 1.59 -20.94 6.41
CA TYR A 22 2.10 -20.05 5.37
C TYR A 22 3.00 -18.94 5.94
N GLU A 23 2.55 -18.26 6.99
CA GLU A 23 3.25 -17.12 7.58
C GLU A 23 4.52 -17.54 8.33
N GLU A 24 4.47 -18.64 9.06
CA GLU A 24 5.61 -19.17 9.82
C GLU A 24 6.60 -19.98 8.98
N GLY A 25 6.19 -20.38 7.78
CA GLY A 25 7.01 -21.17 6.85
C GLY A 25 7.29 -22.60 7.31
N THR A 26 6.86 -23.00 8.52
CA THR A 26 7.05 -24.37 9.04
C THR A 26 5.84 -24.81 9.86
N LEU A 27 5.51 -26.12 9.76
CA LEU A 27 4.41 -26.70 10.52
C LEU A 27 4.64 -26.67 12.04
N THR A 28 5.88 -26.77 12.48
CA THR A 28 6.23 -26.74 13.92
C THR A 28 5.94 -25.37 14.52
N ARG A 29 6.41 -24.30 13.90
CA ARG A 29 6.17 -22.93 14.38
C ARG A 29 4.69 -22.56 14.30
N ALA A 30 4.01 -22.96 13.24
CA ALA A 30 2.57 -22.78 13.12
C ALA A 30 1.79 -23.49 14.24
N ALA A 31 2.16 -24.74 14.56
CA ALA A 31 1.54 -25.50 15.64
C ALA A 31 1.78 -24.86 17.03
N GLU A 32 2.99 -24.34 17.27
CA GLU A 32 3.32 -23.57 18.47
C GLU A 32 2.47 -22.30 18.58
N ARG A 33 2.36 -21.53 17.50
CA ARG A 33 1.54 -20.32 17.43
C ARG A 33 0.06 -20.60 17.72
N GLU A 34 -0.48 -21.67 17.14
CA GLU A 34 -1.88 -22.07 17.31
C GLU A 34 -2.12 -22.88 18.60
N ALA A 35 -1.10 -23.05 19.43
CA ALA A 35 -1.15 -23.81 20.70
C ALA A 35 -1.69 -25.24 20.55
N ILE A 36 -1.33 -25.95 19.47
CA ILE A 36 -1.70 -27.35 19.22
C ILE A 36 -0.46 -28.24 19.04
N ALA A 37 -0.65 -29.56 19.23
CA ALA A 37 0.43 -30.51 18.96
C ALA A 37 0.75 -30.54 17.46
N VAL A 38 2.05 -30.69 17.11
CA VAL A 38 2.51 -30.76 15.70
C VAL A 38 1.85 -31.94 14.96
N SER A 39 1.62 -33.07 15.64
CA SER A 39 0.91 -34.21 15.07
C SER A 39 -0.55 -33.91 14.73
N ALA A 40 -1.23 -33.12 15.57
CA ALA A 40 -2.59 -32.66 15.32
C ALA A 40 -2.65 -31.66 14.16
N ALA A 41 -1.70 -30.72 14.10
CA ALA A 41 -1.56 -29.79 12.99
C ALA A 41 -1.33 -30.53 11.66
N SER A 42 -0.40 -31.49 11.65
CA SER A 42 -0.12 -32.31 10.46
C SER A 42 -1.33 -33.11 9.99
N LYS A 43 -2.06 -33.71 10.91
CA LYS A 43 -3.29 -34.47 10.60
C LYS A 43 -4.37 -33.52 10.01
N ARG A 44 -4.60 -32.39 10.64
CA ARG A 44 -5.60 -31.41 10.20
C ARG A 44 -5.30 -30.86 8.79
N LEU A 45 -4.03 -30.54 8.52
CA LEU A 45 -3.60 -30.10 7.20
C LEU A 45 -3.80 -31.17 6.12
N LEU A 46 -3.43 -32.44 6.43
CA LEU A 46 -3.65 -33.56 5.52
C LEU A 46 -5.14 -33.79 5.23
N GLU A 47 -6.00 -33.70 6.25
CA GLU A 47 -7.45 -33.83 6.09
C GLU A 47 -8.04 -32.70 5.26
N LEU A 48 -7.49 -31.48 5.36
CA LEU A 48 -7.84 -30.35 4.51
C LEU A 48 -7.46 -30.62 3.06
N GLU A 49 -6.23 -31.04 2.78
CA GLU A 49 -5.76 -31.40 1.42
C GLU A 49 -6.62 -32.50 0.78
N GLN A 50 -6.97 -33.51 1.56
CA GLN A 50 -7.87 -34.58 1.13
C GLN A 50 -9.28 -34.06 0.81
N ALA A 51 -9.79 -33.10 1.59
CA ALA A 51 -11.12 -32.55 1.40
C ALA A 51 -11.21 -31.64 0.16
N VAL A 52 -10.15 -30.88 -0.13
CA VAL A 52 -10.06 -30.04 -1.33
C VAL A 52 -9.59 -30.81 -2.57
N GLY A 53 -9.03 -32.01 -2.38
CA GLY A 53 -8.55 -32.88 -3.47
C GLY A 53 -7.25 -32.40 -4.12
N ALA A 54 -6.47 -31.56 -3.42
CA ALA A 54 -5.21 -30.98 -3.91
C ALA A 54 -4.21 -30.79 -2.78
N THR A 55 -2.92 -30.96 -3.09
CA THR A 55 -1.83 -30.60 -2.19
C THR A 55 -1.73 -29.08 -2.11
N LEU A 56 -1.70 -28.53 -0.91
CA LEU A 56 -1.67 -27.09 -0.66
C LEU A 56 -0.25 -26.58 -0.38
N PHE A 57 0.61 -27.42 0.20
CA PHE A 57 2.00 -27.10 0.49
C PHE A 57 2.97 -28.11 -0.10
N VAL A 58 4.12 -27.64 -0.53
CA VAL A 58 5.29 -28.47 -0.86
C VAL A 58 6.39 -28.22 0.17
N ARG A 59 7.03 -29.30 0.63
CA ARG A 59 8.19 -29.20 1.51
C ARG A 59 9.44 -28.86 0.71
N ARG A 60 10.16 -27.83 1.12
CA ARG A 60 11.45 -27.41 0.56
C ARG A 60 12.52 -27.41 1.64
N ALA A 61 13.77 -27.29 1.22
CA ALA A 61 14.91 -27.24 2.15
C ALA A 61 14.81 -26.08 3.17
N ARG A 62 14.08 -25.01 2.82
CA ARG A 62 13.89 -23.81 3.66
C ARG A 62 12.51 -23.73 4.34
N GLY A 63 11.68 -24.76 4.24
CA GLY A 63 10.36 -24.78 4.88
C GLY A 63 9.24 -25.27 3.97
N MET A 64 8.03 -24.78 4.21
CA MET A 64 6.81 -25.11 3.45
C MET A 64 6.47 -23.95 2.52
N GLU A 65 6.27 -24.24 1.23
CA GLU A 65 5.87 -23.30 0.20
C GLU A 65 4.49 -23.67 -0.35
N LEU A 66 3.70 -22.66 -0.72
CA LEU A 66 2.39 -22.91 -1.32
C LEU A 66 2.50 -23.52 -2.72
N THR A 67 1.55 -24.37 -3.04
CA THR A 67 1.24 -24.76 -4.42
C THR A 67 0.28 -23.73 -5.06
N PRO A 68 0.02 -23.76 -6.36
CA PRO A 68 -1.04 -22.93 -6.98
C PRO A 68 -2.42 -23.13 -6.35
N ALA A 69 -2.75 -24.36 -5.91
CA ALA A 69 -3.97 -24.62 -5.16
C ALA A 69 -3.93 -24.01 -3.75
N GLY A 70 -2.74 -24.01 -3.11
CA GLY A 70 -2.50 -23.31 -1.84
C GLY A 70 -2.67 -21.82 -1.95
N GLU A 71 -2.15 -21.18 -3.01
CA GLU A 71 -2.35 -19.74 -3.27
C GLU A 71 -3.83 -19.40 -3.44
N THR A 72 -4.57 -20.22 -4.19
CA THR A 72 -6.02 -20.07 -4.32
C THR A 72 -6.72 -20.13 -2.96
N LEU A 73 -6.37 -21.15 -2.14
CA LEU A 73 -6.96 -21.28 -0.81
C LEU A 73 -6.55 -20.13 0.12
N LEU A 74 -5.30 -19.67 0.06
CA LEU A 74 -4.80 -18.53 0.86
C LEU A 74 -5.69 -17.31 0.70
N HIS A 75 -6.00 -16.98 -0.54
CA HIS A 75 -6.87 -15.89 -0.86
C HIS A 75 -8.28 -16.03 -0.24
N HIS A 76 -8.90 -17.19 -0.41
CA HIS A 76 -10.23 -17.44 0.16
C HIS A 76 -10.22 -17.55 1.69
N ALA A 77 -9.19 -18.17 2.28
CA ALA A 77 -9.06 -18.32 3.72
C ALA A 77 -8.95 -16.95 4.42
N ARG A 78 -8.12 -16.06 3.88
CA ARG A 78 -8.01 -14.68 4.40
C ARG A 78 -9.36 -13.97 4.38
N ARG A 79 -10.11 -14.08 3.28
CA ARG A 79 -11.43 -13.45 3.17
C ARG A 79 -12.41 -13.99 4.20
N VAL A 80 -12.53 -15.31 4.31
CA VAL A 80 -13.47 -15.95 5.26
C VAL A 80 -13.17 -15.56 6.71
N LEU A 81 -11.89 -15.62 7.10
CA LEU A 81 -11.49 -15.25 8.46
C LEU A 81 -11.76 -13.78 8.75
N ARG A 82 -11.53 -12.92 7.76
CA ARG A 82 -11.86 -11.50 7.85
C ARG A 82 -13.36 -11.25 7.98
N ASP A 83 -14.19 -11.93 7.20
CA ASP A 83 -15.65 -11.79 7.31
C ASP A 83 -16.12 -12.15 8.74
N VAL A 84 -15.50 -13.16 9.36
CA VAL A 84 -15.78 -13.51 10.75
C VAL A 84 -15.29 -12.44 11.73
N GLU A 85 -14.11 -11.86 11.51
CA GLU A 85 -13.63 -10.72 12.30
C GLU A 85 -14.57 -9.52 12.18
N ASN A 86 -15.03 -9.20 10.97
CA ASN A 86 -16.00 -8.12 10.72
C ASN A 86 -17.31 -8.35 11.45
N ILE A 87 -17.84 -9.58 11.46
CA ILE A 87 -19.03 -9.94 12.27
C ILE A 87 -18.78 -9.60 13.75
N GLY A 88 -17.60 -9.94 14.29
CA GLY A 88 -17.24 -9.62 15.67
C GLY A 88 -17.18 -8.11 15.92
N ILE A 89 -16.61 -7.35 14.99
CA ILE A 89 -16.52 -5.89 15.04
C ILE A 89 -17.93 -5.27 14.98
N GLU A 90 -18.76 -5.65 14.01
CA GLU A 90 -20.12 -5.14 13.84
C GLU A 90 -21.00 -5.44 15.07
N LEU A 91 -20.89 -6.63 15.65
CA LEU A 91 -21.60 -6.97 16.88
C LEU A 91 -21.10 -6.15 18.08
N ALA A 92 -19.79 -5.91 18.19
CA ALA A 92 -19.23 -5.06 19.24
C ALA A 92 -19.64 -3.58 19.09
N GLU A 93 -19.93 -3.11 17.89
CA GLU A 93 -20.44 -1.77 17.59
C GLU A 93 -21.79 -1.53 18.24
N HIS A 94 -22.68 -2.53 18.28
CA HIS A 94 -23.94 -2.43 19.00
C HIS A 94 -23.76 -2.18 20.51
N ALA A 95 -22.65 -2.62 21.08
CA ALA A 95 -22.34 -2.45 22.49
C ALA A 95 -21.56 -1.14 22.79
N THR A 96 -20.73 -0.65 21.86
CA THR A 96 -19.79 0.46 22.10
C THR A 96 -20.18 1.77 21.40
N GLY A 97 -21.18 1.74 20.50
CA GLY A 97 -21.64 2.91 19.74
C GLY A 97 -20.68 3.35 18.61
N VAL A 98 -19.61 2.63 18.32
CA VAL A 98 -18.80 2.77 17.11
C VAL A 98 -19.64 2.27 15.93
N ARG A 99 -19.66 2.98 14.81
CA ARG A 99 -20.53 2.64 13.65
C ARG A 99 -19.77 2.22 12.41
N GLY A 100 -18.59 1.67 12.55
CA GLY A 100 -17.87 1.11 11.43
C GLY A 100 -16.36 1.15 11.59
N TYR A 101 -15.73 0.21 10.93
CA TYR A 101 -14.27 0.06 10.90
C TYR A 101 -13.82 -0.14 9.45
N VAL A 102 -12.85 0.64 9.00
CA VAL A 102 -12.28 0.56 7.66
C VAL A 102 -10.80 0.27 7.79
N ARG A 103 -10.31 -0.67 7.01
CA ARG A 103 -8.87 -0.91 6.83
C ARG A 103 -8.42 -0.31 5.52
N MET A 104 -7.40 0.51 5.58
CA MET A 104 -6.86 1.22 4.44
C MET A 104 -5.35 1.02 4.34
N MET A 105 -4.87 0.80 3.15
CA MET A 105 -3.43 0.85 2.85
C MET A 105 -3.17 1.98 1.88
N ALA A 106 -2.11 2.76 2.12
CA ALA A 106 -1.75 3.84 1.23
C ALA A 106 -0.24 3.97 1.09
N ASN A 107 0.21 4.49 -0.05
CA ASN A 107 1.60 4.85 -0.21
C ASN A 107 1.92 6.16 0.52
N LEU A 108 3.20 6.39 0.77
CA LEU A 108 3.68 7.56 1.52
C LEU A 108 3.20 8.89 0.93
N SER A 109 3.15 9.03 -0.40
CA SER A 109 2.67 10.25 -1.05
C SER A 109 1.22 10.55 -0.71
N ALA A 110 0.33 9.59 -0.82
CA ALA A 110 -1.08 9.77 -0.47
C ALA A 110 -1.26 10.16 1.00
N ILE A 111 -0.51 9.50 1.90
CA ILE A 111 -0.58 9.75 3.36
C ILE A 111 -0.14 11.17 3.72
N VAL A 112 0.91 11.67 3.06
CA VAL A 112 1.49 12.98 3.42
C VAL A 112 0.80 14.13 2.70
N GLU A 113 0.31 13.90 1.47
CA GLU A 113 -0.12 14.99 0.59
C GLU A 113 -1.63 15.24 0.57
N PHE A 114 -2.45 14.20 0.72
CA PHE A 114 -3.89 14.32 0.43
C PHE A 114 -4.78 13.74 1.52
N LEU A 115 -4.44 12.57 2.05
CA LEU A 115 -5.27 11.86 3.03
C LEU A 115 -5.56 12.66 4.30
N PRO A 116 -4.68 13.50 4.87
CA PRO A 116 -5.00 14.24 6.08
C PRO A 116 -6.23 15.12 5.94
N GLU A 117 -6.35 15.88 4.85
CA GLU A 117 -7.48 16.78 4.58
C GLU A 117 -8.74 15.98 4.25
N ASP A 118 -8.62 14.97 3.40
CA ASP A 118 -9.75 14.14 2.97
C ASP A 118 -10.33 13.35 4.16
N LEU A 119 -9.50 12.77 4.99
CA LEU A 119 -9.93 12.05 6.19
C LEU A 119 -10.52 12.99 7.25
N ARG A 120 -9.97 14.20 7.41
CA ARG A 120 -10.58 15.21 8.28
C ARG A 120 -12.01 15.53 7.83
N ALA A 121 -12.21 15.74 6.53
CA ALA A 121 -13.53 15.99 5.97
C ALA A 121 -14.47 14.78 6.16
N PHE A 122 -13.98 13.57 5.90
CA PHE A 122 -14.75 12.35 6.10
C PHE A 122 -15.18 12.16 7.56
N PHE A 123 -14.27 12.29 8.52
CA PHE A 123 -14.57 12.09 9.93
C PHE A 123 -15.44 13.20 10.53
N SER A 124 -15.41 14.41 9.98
CA SER A 124 -16.33 15.47 10.44
C SER A 124 -17.81 15.12 10.21
N MET A 125 -18.09 14.30 9.20
CA MET A 125 -19.44 13.79 8.89
C MET A 125 -19.71 12.40 9.49
N ASN A 126 -18.65 11.70 9.90
CA ASN A 126 -18.71 10.29 10.30
C ASN A 126 -17.90 10.03 11.57
N GLU A 127 -18.17 10.75 12.65
CA GLU A 127 -17.40 10.75 13.91
C GLU A 127 -17.21 9.38 14.57
N ARG A 128 -18.11 8.42 14.29
CA ARG A 128 -18.13 7.10 14.93
C ARG A 128 -17.41 6.02 14.12
N ILE A 129 -16.88 6.37 12.93
CA ILE A 129 -16.10 5.44 12.11
C ILE A 129 -14.65 5.47 12.58
N LYS A 130 -14.04 4.29 12.65
CA LYS A 130 -12.61 4.11 12.88
C LYS A 130 -11.92 3.66 11.59
N LEU A 131 -10.72 4.17 11.38
CA LEU A 131 -9.86 3.81 10.26
C LEU A 131 -8.55 3.24 10.79
N ASP A 132 -8.16 2.09 10.30
CA ASP A 132 -6.81 1.54 10.40
C ASP A 132 -6.07 1.84 9.10
N LEU A 133 -5.08 2.72 9.17
CA LEU A 133 -4.31 3.16 8.02
C LEU A 133 -2.89 2.62 8.10
N GLU A 134 -2.52 1.78 7.15
CA GLU A 134 -1.18 1.21 7.07
C GLU A 134 -0.43 1.79 5.86
N GLU A 135 0.81 2.28 6.10
CA GLU A 135 1.70 2.67 5.01
C GLU A 135 2.30 1.42 4.35
N ARG A 136 2.17 1.35 3.03
CA ARG A 136 2.80 0.32 2.19
C ARG A 136 3.31 0.91 0.88
N PRO A 137 4.41 0.40 0.30
CA PRO A 137 4.75 0.69 -1.09
C PRO A 137 3.59 0.34 -2.02
N SER A 138 3.49 1.01 -3.18
CA SER A 138 2.38 0.81 -4.13
C SER A 138 2.13 -0.65 -4.50
N SER A 139 3.18 -1.45 -4.69
CA SER A 139 3.04 -2.90 -4.93
C SER A 139 2.47 -3.65 -3.72
N GLY A 140 2.84 -3.23 -2.50
CA GLY A 140 2.31 -3.78 -1.26
C GLY A 140 0.85 -3.41 -1.02
N VAL A 141 0.44 -2.19 -1.43
CA VAL A 141 -0.98 -1.77 -1.40
C VAL A 141 -1.80 -2.65 -2.32
N VAL A 142 -1.39 -2.79 -3.60
CA VAL A 142 -2.08 -3.64 -4.58
C VAL A 142 -2.21 -5.08 -4.09
N GLN A 143 -1.10 -5.65 -3.59
CA GLN A 143 -1.11 -7.00 -3.05
C GLN A 143 -2.02 -7.12 -1.82
N GLY A 144 -1.98 -6.14 -0.90
CA GLY A 144 -2.83 -6.12 0.29
C GLY A 144 -4.32 -6.07 -0.04
N ILE A 145 -4.73 -5.30 -1.05
CA ILE A 145 -6.11 -5.27 -1.55
C ILE A 145 -6.48 -6.60 -2.23
N ALA A 146 -5.62 -7.13 -3.10
CA ALA A 146 -5.84 -8.43 -3.75
C ALA A 146 -6.02 -9.56 -2.72
N ASP A 147 -5.21 -9.55 -1.66
CA ASP A 147 -5.27 -10.51 -0.55
C ASP A 147 -6.37 -10.19 0.48
N SER A 148 -7.16 -9.16 0.24
CA SER A 148 -8.18 -8.66 1.16
C SER A 148 -7.61 -8.30 2.55
N LEU A 149 -6.38 -7.83 2.67
CA LEU A 149 -5.79 -7.32 3.92
C LEU A 149 -6.28 -5.90 4.26
N ALA A 150 -6.74 -5.15 3.27
CA ALA A 150 -7.42 -3.88 3.44
C ALA A 150 -8.63 -3.80 2.48
N ASP A 151 -9.55 -2.89 2.76
CA ASP A 151 -10.77 -2.67 1.99
C ASP A 151 -10.52 -1.66 0.87
N VAL A 152 -9.77 -0.61 1.17
CA VAL A 152 -9.46 0.50 0.26
C VAL A 152 -7.95 0.71 0.23
N GLY A 153 -7.41 0.89 -0.97
CA GLY A 153 -5.99 1.19 -1.17
C GLY A 153 -5.77 2.46 -1.96
N ILE A 154 -4.69 3.21 -1.66
CA ILE A 154 -4.21 4.30 -2.53
C ILE A 154 -2.76 4.05 -2.91
N CYS A 155 -2.49 4.06 -4.20
CA CYS A 155 -1.16 3.81 -4.73
C CYS A 155 -0.87 4.64 -5.99
N SER A 156 0.35 4.53 -6.53
CA SER A 156 0.72 5.14 -7.80
C SER A 156 -0.02 4.45 -8.95
N GLY A 157 -0.51 5.22 -9.92
CA GLY A 157 -1.18 4.71 -11.13
C GLY A 157 -0.32 3.81 -12.02
N GLU A 158 0.99 3.76 -11.77
CA GLU A 158 1.92 2.86 -12.46
C GLU A 158 2.00 1.45 -11.85
N ALA A 159 1.33 1.22 -10.72
CA ALA A 159 1.30 -0.09 -10.10
C ALA A 159 0.49 -1.09 -10.94
N ASP A 160 0.89 -2.35 -10.90
CA ASP A 160 0.16 -3.43 -11.59
C ASP A 160 -1.12 -3.79 -10.81
N THR A 161 -2.24 -3.26 -11.26
CA THR A 161 -3.55 -3.38 -10.60
C THR A 161 -4.46 -4.44 -11.21
N ARG A 162 -3.92 -5.37 -12.00
CA ARG A 162 -4.72 -6.41 -12.68
C ARG A 162 -5.59 -7.18 -11.68
N GLY A 163 -6.89 -7.25 -11.99
CA GLY A 163 -7.89 -7.95 -11.18
C GLY A 163 -8.48 -7.13 -10.03
N LEU A 164 -8.20 -5.83 -9.96
CA LEU A 164 -8.78 -4.88 -9.01
C LEU A 164 -9.59 -3.82 -9.74
N ASP A 165 -10.59 -3.27 -9.07
CA ASP A 165 -11.27 -2.07 -9.52
C ASP A 165 -10.42 -0.85 -9.17
N VAL A 166 -10.26 0.04 -10.15
CA VAL A 166 -9.39 1.21 -10.08
C VAL A 166 -10.17 2.47 -10.39
N SER A 167 -9.96 3.50 -9.59
CA SER A 167 -10.49 4.85 -9.83
C SER A 167 -9.38 5.88 -9.67
N HIS A 168 -9.44 6.97 -10.44
CA HIS A 168 -8.53 8.09 -10.26
C HIS A 168 -8.74 8.74 -8.89
N TYR A 169 -7.66 9.22 -8.26
CA TYR A 169 -7.74 9.89 -6.96
C TYR A 169 -7.22 11.32 -7.03
N ARG A 170 -5.95 11.50 -7.39
CA ARG A 170 -5.30 12.82 -7.45
C ARG A 170 -4.18 12.83 -8.48
N HIS A 171 -3.94 14.01 -9.03
CA HIS A 171 -2.72 14.32 -9.77
C HIS A 171 -1.63 14.81 -8.81
N ASP A 172 -0.41 14.39 -9.04
CA ASP A 172 0.78 14.76 -8.29
C ASP A 172 1.91 15.16 -9.23
N LEU A 173 2.68 16.17 -8.83
CA LEU A 173 3.80 16.70 -9.59
C LEU A 173 5.12 16.48 -8.83
N LEU A 174 6.08 15.82 -9.46
CA LEU A 174 7.42 15.65 -8.93
C LEU A 174 8.32 16.82 -9.33
N VAL A 175 9.13 17.29 -8.39
CA VAL A 175 10.12 18.35 -8.56
C VAL A 175 11.48 17.88 -8.04
N VAL A 176 12.55 18.52 -8.51
CA VAL A 176 13.90 18.30 -7.96
C VAL A 176 14.11 19.26 -6.79
N VAL A 177 14.44 18.73 -5.62
CA VAL A 177 14.66 19.47 -4.38
C VAL A 177 16.14 19.48 -4.04
N MET A 178 16.68 20.65 -3.72
CA MET A 178 18.09 20.86 -3.49
C MET A 178 18.35 22.03 -2.53
N PRO A 179 19.58 22.20 -1.99
CA PRO A 179 19.98 23.41 -1.27
C PRO A 179 19.92 24.65 -2.18
N GLU A 180 19.68 25.83 -1.61
CA GLU A 180 19.58 27.10 -2.38
C GLU A 180 20.87 27.47 -3.11
N ASP A 181 22.02 27.04 -2.63
CA ASP A 181 23.34 27.29 -3.22
C ASP A 181 23.74 26.26 -4.29
N HIS A 182 22.90 25.27 -4.57
CA HIS A 182 23.16 24.28 -5.60
C HIS A 182 23.20 24.91 -7.00
N ALA A 183 24.08 24.44 -7.88
CA ALA A 183 24.29 25.00 -9.24
C ALA A 183 22.99 25.05 -10.09
N LEU A 184 22.06 24.12 -9.88
CA LEU A 184 20.79 24.07 -10.58
C LEU A 184 19.66 24.88 -9.91
N ALA A 185 19.86 25.41 -8.70
CA ALA A 185 18.79 26.06 -7.91
C ALA A 185 18.20 27.34 -8.55
N ARG A 186 18.96 27.97 -9.45
CA ARG A 186 18.52 29.19 -10.15
C ARG A 186 17.81 28.93 -11.48
N ARG A 187 17.68 27.67 -11.86
CA ARG A 187 16.95 27.29 -13.08
C ARG A 187 15.45 27.27 -12.81
N GLU A 188 14.67 27.60 -13.80
CA GLU A 188 13.20 27.45 -13.73
C GLU A 188 12.79 25.99 -13.91
N GLN A 189 13.51 25.28 -14.79
CA GLN A 189 13.32 23.86 -15.07
C GLN A 189 14.62 23.17 -15.40
N VAL A 190 14.67 21.86 -15.16
CA VAL A 190 15.81 20.98 -15.49
C VAL A 190 15.29 19.66 -16.04
N THR A 191 16.03 19.07 -16.97
CA THR A 191 15.82 17.66 -17.35
C THR A 191 16.40 16.75 -16.28
N PHE A 192 15.92 15.52 -16.19
CA PHE A 192 16.44 14.56 -15.21
C PHE A 192 17.94 14.24 -15.45
N VAL A 193 18.36 14.19 -16.73
CA VAL A 193 19.74 13.93 -17.11
C VAL A 193 20.71 14.98 -16.56
N GLU A 194 20.32 16.25 -16.53
CA GLU A 194 21.14 17.36 -15.99
C GLU A 194 21.38 17.18 -14.47
N THR A 195 20.50 16.49 -13.78
CA THR A 195 20.59 16.27 -12.34
C THR A 195 21.48 15.09 -11.96
N LEU A 196 21.78 14.17 -12.90
CA LEU A 196 22.52 12.92 -12.64
C LEU A 196 24.00 13.09 -12.30
N ASP A 197 24.56 14.30 -12.43
CA ASP A 197 25.91 14.62 -11.96
C ASP A 197 25.97 14.87 -10.45
N SER A 198 24.82 15.06 -9.81
CA SER A 198 24.71 15.24 -8.36
C SER A 198 24.59 13.91 -7.62
N ASP A 199 24.94 13.91 -6.33
CA ASP A 199 24.61 12.81 -5.44
C ASP A 199 23.11 12.92 -5.06
N TYR A 200 22.47 11.78 -4.84
CA TYR A 200 21.06 11.70 -4.52
C TYR A 200 20.81 11.18 -3.10
N VAL A 201 19.84 11.80 -2.46
CA VAL A 201 19.15 11.26 -1.29
C VAL A 201 17.80 10.74 -1.77
N GLY A 202 17.52 9.46 -1.57
CA GLY A 202 16.29 8.80 -2.03
C GLY A 202 15.43 8.26 -0.91
N LEU A 203 14.20 7.93 -1.25
CA LEU A 203 13.33 7.09 -0.43
C LEU A 203 13.79 5.62 -0.50
N HIS A 204 13.20 4.77 0.34
CA HIS A 204 13.46 3.33 0.33
C HIS A 204 13.30 2.68 -1.06
N ALA A 205 13.96 1.55 -1.28
CA ALA A 205 14.09 0.91 -2.60
C ALA A 205 12.76 0.62 -3.31
N ALA A 206 11.71 0.27 -2.56
CA ALA A 206 10.38 -0.06 -3.09
C ALA A 206 9.46 1.17 -3.31
N SER A 207 9.91 2.38 -2.98
CA SER A 207 9.15 3.61 -3.26
C SER A 207 8.94 3.79 -4.77
N SER A 208 7.72 4.16 -5.19
CA SER A 208 7.40 4.42 -6.59
C SER A 208 8.27 5.52 -7.19
N ILE A 209 8.59 6.56 -6.41
CA ILE A 209 9.49 7.64 -6.83
C ILE A 209 10.91 7.11 -7.06
N ASN A 210 11.44 6.31 -6.14
CA ASN A 210 12.77 5.73 -6.30
C ASN A 210 12.84 4.76 -7.50
N LEU A 211 11.82 3.93 -7.70
CA LEU A 211 11.74 3.05 -8.86
C LEU A 211 11.70 3.84 -10.17
N ARG A 212 10.92 4.92 -10.21
CA ARG A 212 10.79 5.78 -11.38
C ARG A 212 12.09 6.49 -11.72
N THR A 213 12.75 7.12 -10.74
CA THR A 213 14.04 7.80 -10.96
C THR A 213 15.13 6.84 -11.39
N GLN A 214 15.18 5.64 -10.81
CA GLN A 214 16.13 4.62 -11.28
C GLN A 214 15.86 4.15 -12.71
N MET A 215 14.57 4.00 -13.07
CA MET A 215 14.21 3.65 -14.45
C MET A 215 14.61 4.76 -15.41
N ALA A 216 14.32 6.02 -15.10
CA ALA A 216 14.72 7.18 -15.91
C ALA A 216 16.24 7.27 -16.07
N ALA A 217 17.01 7.04 -15.02
CA ALA A 217 18.47 7.01 -15.10
C ALA A 217 18.99 5.90 -16.03
N ARG A 218 18.39 4.71 -15.96
CA ARG A 218 18.73 3.60 -16.87
C ARG A 218 18.42 3.92 -18.33
N GLN A 219 17.25 4.54 -18.60
CA GLN A 219 16.85 4.96 -19.94
C GLN A 219 17.78 6.04 -20.51
N ALA A 220 18.26 6.94 -19.65
CA ALA A 220 19.25 7.95 -20.01
C ALA A 220 20.68 7.40 -20.19
N GLY A 221 20.91 6.11 -19.91
CA GLY A 221 22.24 5.50 -19.99
C GLY A 221 23.26 6.04 -18.96
N LYS A 222 22.79 6.77 -17.92
CA LYS A 222 23.65 7.40 -16.91
C LYS A 222 23.21 6.94 -15.51
N PRO A 223 24.09 6.30 -14.71
CA PRO A 223 23.71 5.80 -13.40
C PRO A 223 23.42 6.96 -12.44
N MET A 224 22.33 6.84 -11.66
CA MET A 224 22.05 7.75 -10.55
C MET A 224 22.98 7.44 -9.36
N ARG A 225 23.67 8.44 -8.84
CA ARG A 225 24.56 8.29 -7.68
C ARG A 225 23.75 8.36 -6.37
N LEU A 226 23.05 7.29 -6.07
CA LEU A 226 22.24 7.18 -4.84
C LEU A 226 23.18 7.00 -3.64
N ARG A 227 23.31 8.03 -2.81
CA ARG A 227 24.24 8.07 -1.67
C ARG A 227 23.58 7.57 -0.38
N ILE A 228 22.33 7.95 -0.15
CA ILE A 228 21.58 7.65 1.07
C ILE A 228 20.13 7.33 0.72
N GLN A 229 19.53 6.37 1.44
CA GLN A 229 18.11 6.09 1.40
C GLN A 229 17.52 6.21 2.80
N VAL A 230 16.38 6.87 2.91
CA VAL A 230 15.63 7.06 4.17
C VAL A 230 14.14 6.74 3.96
N PRO A 231 13.41 6.36 5.01
CA PRO A 231 12.02 5.90 4.84
C PRO A 231 11.02 7.03 4.59
N GLY A 232 11.27 8.26 5.07
CA GLY A 232 10.29 9.36 5.05
C GLY A 232 10.77 10.61 4.34
N PHE A 233 9.84 11.43 3.87
CA PHE A 233 10.13 12.69 3.19
C PHE A 233 10.83 13.73 4.07
N ASP A 234 10.51 13.77 5.36
CA ASP A 234 11.18 14.60 6.36
C ASP A 234 12.67 14.27 6.47
N GLY A 235 12.99 12.98 6.55
CA GLY A 235 14.37 12.49 6.52
C GLY A 235 15.09 12.89 5.24
N VAL A 236 14.44 12.73 4.06
CA VAL A 236 15.02 13.16 2.78
C VAL A 236 15.32 14.65 2.80
N CYS A 237 14.36 15.50 3.16
CA CYS A 237 14.55 16.96 3.20
C CYS A 237 15.68 17.36 4.16
N ARG A 238 15.78 16.74 5.33
CA ARG A 238 16.86 17.01 6.31
C ARG A 238 18.23 16.61 5.77
N MET A 239 18.35 15.48 5.05
CA MET A 239 19.62 15.05 4.44
C MET A 239 20.02 15.99 3.28
N VAL A 240 19.04 16.43 2.46
CA VAL A 240 19.27 17.42 1.40
C VAL A 240 19.73 18.75 2.01
N GLN A 241 19.08 19.23 3.09
CA GLN A 241 19.48 20.44 3.81
C GLN A 241 20.90 20.37 4.36
N ALA A 242 21.34 19.18 4.78
CA ALA A 242 22.72 18.95 5.23
C ALA A 242 23.75 18.87 4.08
N GLY A 243 23.35 19.10 2.82
CA GLY A 243 24.24 19.07 1.66
C GLY A 243 24.67 17.67 1.21
N LEU A 244 23.93 16.62 1.59
CA LEU A 244 24.28 15.23 1.26
C LEU A 244 23.89 14.82 -0.16
N GLY A 245 23.17 15.68 -0.88
CA GLY A 245 22.73 15.46 -2.25
C GLY A 245 21.44 16.21 -2.55
N ILE A 246 20.85 15.89 -3.70
CA ILE A 246 19.55 16.40 -4.15
C ILE A 246 18.52 15.27 -4.09
N SER A 247 17.23 15.59 -4.27
CA SER A 247 16.18 14.57 -4.30
C SER A 247 15.09 14.91 -5.29
N VAL A 248 14.31 13.91 -5.71
CA VAL A 248 13.05 14.08 -6.43
C VAL A 248 11.91 13.80 -5.45
N LEU A 249 11.06 14.79 -5.23
CA LEU A 249 9.96 14.76 -4.27
C LEU A 249 8.68 15.35 -4.88
N PRO A 250 7.51 15.02 -4.34
CA PRO A 250 6.27 15.71 -4.68
C PRO A 250 6.33 17.20 -4.32
N LEU A 251 5.75 18.04 -5.17
CA LEU A 251 5.70 19.48 -4.95
C LEU A 251 4.95 19.85 -3.66
N LYS A 252 3.87 19.16 -3.33
CA LYS A 252 3.13 19.39 -2.07
C LYS A 252 4.01 19.09 -0.85
N VAL A 253 4.78 17.99 -0.90
CA VAL A 253 5.76 17.66 0.16
C VAL A 253 6.85 18.71 0.26
N PHE A 254 7.40 19.16 -0.86
CA PHE A 254 8.36 20.26 -0.83
C PHE A 254 7.78 21.50 -0.16
N ASN A 255 6.55 21.90 -0.50
CA ASN A 255 5.92 23.09 0.06
C ASN A 255 5.71 23.00 1.58
N THR A 256 5.36 21.82 2.09
CA THR A 256 5.07 21.61 3.52
C THR A 256 6.31 21.30 4.36
N VAL A 257 7.27 20.56 3.81
CA VAL A 257 8.44 20.06 4.56
C VAL A 257 9.74 20.72 4.09
N GLY A 258 9.98 20.78 2.78
CA GLY A 258 11.26 21.24 2.23
C GLY A 258 11.44 22.76 2.29
N ARG A 259 10.40 23.54 1.91
CA ARG A 259 10.46 25.00 1.90
C ARG A 259 10.74 25.60 3.27
N PRO A 260 10.11 25.17 4.38
CA PRO A 260 10.46 25.65 5.72
C PRO A 260 11.90 25.36 6.15
N LEU A 261 12.56 24.39 5.52
CA LEU A 261 13.96 24.05 5.79
C LEU A 261 14.96 24.84 4.93
N GLY A 262 14.48 25.85 4.15
CA GLY A 262 15.34 26.65 3.27
C GLY A 262 15.83 25.88 2.04
N LEU A 263 15.06 24.91 1.55
CA LEU A 263 15.36 24.19 0.31
C LEU A 263 14.70 24.89 -0.87
N THR A 264 15.23 24.65 -2.06
CA THR A 264 14.70 25.11 -3.34
C THR A 264 14.17 23.92 -4.14
N ALA A 265 13.05 24.13 -4.81
CA ALA A 265 12.52 23.17 -5.79
C ALA A 265 12.64 23.75 -7.20
N VAL A 266 13.06 22.89 -8.14
CA VAL A 266 13.14 23.20 -9.57
C VAL A 266 12.23 22.23 -10.32
N THR A 267 11.45 22.74 -11.27
CA THR A 267 10.55 21.93 -12.09
C THR A 267 11.34 20.87 -12.87
N LEU A 268 10.84 19.65 -12.85
CA LEU A 268 11.40 18.54 -13.61
C LEU A 268 10.71 18.46 -14.97
N ASP A 269 11.43 18.80 -16.04
CA ASP A 269 10.95 18.78 -17.43
C ASP A 269 11.00 17.35 -17.99
N GLU A 270 10.08 16.54 -17.48
CA GLU A 270 9.93 15.14 -17.86
C GLU A 270 8.44 14.78 -17.86
N THR A 271 8.00 14.01 -18.83
CA THR A 271 6.60 13.58 -18.91
C THR A 271 6.16 12.77 -17.69
N TRP A 272 7.09 12.03 -17.10
CA TRP A 272 6.86 11.20 -15.92
C TRP A 272 6.89 11.98 -14.60
N SER A 273 7.19 13.28 -14.61
CA SER A 273 7.10 14.12 -13.41
C SER A 273 5.65 14.33 -12.97
N GLN A 274 4.72 14.32 -13.92
CA GLN A 274 3.29 14.27 -13.64
C GLN A 274 2.87 12.81 -13.48
N ARG A 275 2.24 12.50 -12.37
CA ARG A 275 1.79 11.15 -12.06
C ARG A 275 0.42 11.16 -11.42
N ASP A 276 -0.29 10.05 -11.56
CA ASP A 276 -1.57 9.83 -10.93
C ASP A 276 -1.40 8.99 -9.65
N LEU A 277 -2.14 9.36 -8.63
CA LEU A 277 -2.50 8.46 -7.54
C LEU A 277 -3.90 7.91 -7.81
N ILE A 278 -4.08 6.64 -7.53
CA ILE A 278 -5.32 5.91 -7.78
C ILE A 278 -5.83 5.27 -6.50
N VAL A 279 -7.16 5.22 -6.36
CA VAL A 279 -7.83 4.35 -5.38
C VAL A 279 -8.01 2.98 -6.00
N VAL A 280 -7.64 1.96 -5.27
CA VAL A 280 -7.82 0.56 -5.66
C VAL A 280 -8.66 -0.16 -4.61
N VAL A 281 -9.61 -0.94 -5.08
CA VAL A 281 -10.42 -1.84 -4.26
C VAL A 281 -10.53 -3.16 -4.99
N ARG A 282 -10.86 -4.22 -4.27
CA ARG A 282 -10.97 -5.54 -4.89
C ARG A 282 -12.15 -5.64 -5.85
N ASP A 283 -13.30 -5.16 -5.41
CA ASP A 283 -14.58 -5.14 -6.13
C ASP A 283 -15.46 -4.08 -5.46
N VAL A 284 -15.83 -3.06 -6.22
CA VAL A 284 -16.65 -1.95 -5.71
C VAL A 284 -18.01 -2.44 -5.22
N ALA A 285 -18.61 -3.44 -5.90
CA ALA A 285 -19.92 -3.97 -5.52
C ALA A 285 -19.87 -4.79 -4.22
N GLY A 286 -18.73 -5.40 -3.90
CA GLY A 286 -18.48 -6.20 -2.70
C GLY A 286 -17.94 -5.44 -1.51
N LEU A 287 -17.76 -4.11 -1.59
CA LEU A 287 -17.27 -3.32 -0.47
C LEU A 287 -18.26 -3.33 0.71
N PRO A 288 -17.78 -3.48 1.96
CA PRO A 288 -18.58 -3.22 3.15
C PRO A 288 -19.17 -1.80 3.10
N PRO A 289 -20.39 -1.59 3.63
CA PRO A 289 -21.08 -0.29 3.52
C PRO A 289 -20.24 0.89 3.98
N VAL A 290 -19.48 0.77 5.08
CA VAL A 290 -18.65 1.84 5.63
C VAL A 290 -17.42 2.09 4.76
N SER A 291 -16.77 1.04 4.27
CA SER A 291 -15.64 1.13 3.34
C SER A 291 -16.08 1.73 2.00
N ARG A 292 -17.32 1.45 1.56
CA ARG A 292 -17.92 2.08 0.39
C ARG A 292 -18.14 3.58 0.61
N MET A 293 -18.60 4.01 1.79
CA MET A 293 -18.73 5.44 2.11
C MET A 293 -17.40 6.18 2.03
N LEU A 294 -16.32 5.58 2.55
CA LEU A 294 -14.98 6.18 2.42
C LEU A 294 -14.53 6.23 0.97
N PHE A 295 -14.69 5.14 0.22
CA PHE A 295 -14.35 5.07 -1.20
C PHE A 295 -15.06 6.17 -2.00
N ASP A 296 -16.37 6.30 -1.87
CA ASP A 296 -17.17 7.33 -2.57
C ASP A 296 -16.76 8.74 -2.15
N HIS A 297 -16.44 8.97 -0.87
CA HIS A 297 -15.93 10.26 -0.37
C HIS A 297 -14.59 10.63 -1.01
N LEU A 298 -13.63 9.71 -1.09
CA LEU A 298 -12.31 9.96 -1.69
C LEU A 298 -12.40 10.35 -3.17
N LEU A 299 -13.40 9.81 -3.89
CA LEU A 299 -13.64 10.15 -5.29
C LEU A 299 -14.41 11.48 -5.46
N ALA A 300 -15.31 11.83 -4.53
CA ALA A 300 -16.13 13.03 -4.62
C ALA A 300 -15.32 14.33 -4.43
N VAL A 301 -14.25 14.31 -3.63
CA VAL A 301 -13.42 15.49 -3.32
C VAL A 301 -12.64 15.97 -4.56
N GLU A 302 -12.38 15.10 -5.55
CA GLU A 302 -11.75 15.49 -6.81
C GLU A 302 -12.59 16.50 -7.61
N HIS A 303 -13.92 16.34 -7.62
CA HIS A 303 -14.82 17.25 -8.37
C HIS A 303 -14.80 18.68 -7.84
N ILE A 304 -14.53 18.90 -6.56
CA ILE A 304 -14.52 20.22 -5.93
C ILE A 304 -13.25 21.02 -6.30
N GLU A 305 -12.10 20.38 -6.43
CA GLU A 305 -10.84 21.05 -6.81
C GLU A 305 -10.84 21.49 -8.28
N HIS A 306 -11.48 20.75 -9.18
CA HIS A 306 -11.59 21.10 -10.60
C HIS A 306 -12.56 22.26 -10.90
N GLU A 307 -13.61 22.44 -10.10
CA GLU A 307 -14.52 23.56 -10.24
C GLU A 307 -13.93 24.88 -9.68
N GLY A 308 -13.10 24.79 -8.63
CA GLY A 308 -12.41 25.96 -8.06
C GLY A 308 -11.32 26.56 -8.94
N GLN A 309 -10.69 25.78 -9.84
CA GLN A 309 -9.65 26.28 -10.76
C GLN A 309 -10.20 26.84 -12.08
N LYS A 310 -11.47 26.66 -12.40
CA LYS A 310 -12.12 27.24 -13.58
C LYS A 310 -12.80 28.60 -13.30
N GLY A 311 -12.75 29.07 -12.07
CA GLY A 311 -13.43 30.30 -11.60
C GLY A 311 -12.52 31.47 -11.24
N THR A 312 -11.21 31.45 -11.59
CA THR A 312 -10.29 32.60 -11.37
C THR A 312 -9.66 33.06 -12.67
#